data_10bce8e289a096d0095cea06dcf7167b
#
_entry.id   10bce8e289a096d0095cea06dcf7167b
#
_cell.length_a   1.000
_cell.length_b   1.000
_cell.length_c   1.000
_cell.angle_alpha   90.00
_cell.angle_beta   90.00
_cell.angle_gamma   90.00
#
_symmetry.space_group_name_H-M   'P 1'
#
loop_
_entity.id
_entity.type
_entity.pdbx_description
1 polymer ?
#
loop_
_entity_poly.entity_id
_entity_poly.type
_entity_poly.pdbx_seq_one_letter_code
_entity_poly.pdbx_strand_id
1 'polypeptide(L)'
;MIQANQVTMKFDDFTALNRLSCAIPDGIIYGLVGSNGAGKSTFLRLISGIYRPAEGEITFDGAPVYNNPDVKQNIVYVPDELYFLPQSNMNRMAELYRAIYQNFSNERFKNLTATFGLDPTANINTFSKGMKRQAATVLALSTMPKYLFFDETFDGLDPVMRNLVKQVIYNDVLERKTTTIITSHSLRELEDTCDQLALLHKGGIVFESDIQNLKTSLFKVQIAFSQPFSRETFSDFELLSYTQMGSVATFIVRGDRDEVTARLRGRSPLLLDILPLNLEEVFIYEMEALGYAFKDILM
;
A
#
# COMPACT_ATOMS: atom_id res chain seq x y z
N MET A 1 1.97 17.35 -1.92
CA MET A 1 0.71 16.57 -1.81
C MET A 1 0.21 16.18 -3.18
N ILE A 2 -0.21 14.92 -3.37
CA ILE A 2 -0.82 14.43 -4.62
C ILE A 2 -2.34 14.49 -4.46
N GLN A 3 -3.03 15.06 -5.44
CA GLN A 3 -4.49 15.13 -5.46
C GLN A 3 -5.02 14.54 -6.77
N ALA A 4 -5.94 13.61 -6.67
CA ALA A 4 -6.76 13.10 -7.76
C ALA A 4 -8.20 13.52 -7.52
N ASN A 5 -8.81 14.25 -8.47
CA ASN A 5 -10.15 14.80 -8.36
C ASN A 5 -11.04 14.23 -9.46
N GLN A 6 -11.99 13.34 -9.10
CA GLN A 6 -13.00 12.74 -9.98
C GLN A 6 -12.39 12.11 -11.24
N VAL A 7 -11.26 11.41 -11.07
CA VAL A 7 -10.47 10.86 -12.18
C VAL A 7 -11.18 9.66 -12.81
N THR A 8 -11.47 9.77 -14.09
CA THR A 8 -12.04 8.68 -14.89
C THR A 8 -11.05 8.30 -15.99
N MET A 9 -10.82 7.00 -16.19
CA MET A 9 -10.01 6.46 -17.26
C MET A 9 -10.76 5.35 -17.99
N LYS A 10 -10.82 5.46 -19.30
CA LYS A 10 -11.48 4.48 -20.18
C LYS A 10 -10.50 3.97 -21.22
N PHE A 11 -10.62 2.69 -21.53
CA PHE A 11 -9.96 2.03 -22.66
C PHE A 11 -11.07 1.41 -23.51
N ASP A 12 -11.36 2.03 -24.64
CA ASP A 12 -12.52 1.73 -25.47
C ASP A 12 -13.81 1.72 -24.61
N ASP A 13 -14.50 0.60 -24.55
CA ASP A 13 -15.73 0.44 -23.75
C ASP A 13 -15.48 0.08 -22.27
N PHE A 14 -14.24 -0.18 -21.88
CA PHE A 14 -13.88 -0.56 -20.52
C PHE A 14 -13.50 0.64 -19.67
N THR A 15 -14.21 0.85 -18.56
CA THR A 15 -13.88 1.89 -17.58
C THR A 15 -12.95 1.30 -16.52
N ALA A 16 -11.65 1.66 -16.60
CA ALA A 16 -10.63 1.20 -15.68
C ALA A 16 -10.60 1.96 -14.35
N LEU A 17 -10.90 3.27 -14.38
CA LEU A 17 -11.13 4.10 -13.19
C LEU A 17 -12.42 4.90 -13.37
N ASN A 18 -13.20 4.99 -12.30
CA ASN A 18 -14.50 5.64 -12.32
C ASN A 18 -14.60 6.69 -11.20
N ARG A 19 -14.46 7.97 -11.55
CA ARG A 19 -14.53 9.13 -10.66
C ARG A 19 -13.71 8.96 -9.38
N LEU A 20 -12.52 8.38 -9.49
CA LEU A 20 -11.62 8.19 -8.38
C LEU A 20 -11.17 9.53 -7.82
N SER A 21 -11.30 9.70 -6.51
CA SER A 21 -10.80 10.88 -5.80
C SER A 21 -10.00 10.43 -4.57
N CYS A 22 -8.81 10.99 -4.40
CA CYS A 22 -7.98 10.81 -3.20
C CYS A 22 -7.02 11.99 -3.01
N ALA A 23 -6.52 12.14 -1.78
CA ALA A 23 -5.52 13.12 -1.43
C ALA A 23 -4.40 12.43 -0.63
N ILE A 24 -3.21 12.31 -1.22
CA ILE A 24 -2.07 11.62 -0.62
C ILE A 24 -1.11 12.68 -0.05
N PRO A 25 -0.90 12.71 1.27
CA PRO A 25 0.02 13.64 1.92
C PRO A 25 1.47 13.45 1.47
N ASP A 26 2.30 14.48 1.62
CA ASP A 26 3.72 14.36 1.38
C ASP A 26 4.44 13.62 2.52
N GLY A 27 5.49 12.88 2.18
CA GLY A 27 6.40 12.26 3.14
C GLY A 27 5.82 11.04 3.87
N ILE A 28 4.95 10.28 3.23
CA ILE A 28 4.36 9.03 3.74
C ILE A 28 4.57 7.89 2.75
N ILE A 29 4.39 6.67 3.26
CA ILE A 29 4.24 5.47 2.43
C ILE A 29 2.75 5.15 2.34
N TYR A 30 2.21 5.26 1.13
CA TYR A 30 0.80 5.02 0.83
C TYR A 30 0.63 3.67 0.14
N GLY A 31 -0.09 2.75 0.75
CA GLY A 31 -0.41 1.44 0.21
C GLY A 31 -1.71 1.48 -0.62
N LEU A 32 -1.67 0.97 -1.83
CA LEU A 32 -2.86 0.80 -2.65
C LEU A 32 -3.10 -0.69 -2.90
N VAL A 33 -4.07 -1.26 -2.19
CA VAL A 33 -4.45 -2.67 -2.31
C VAL A 33 -5.66 -2.83 -3.22
N GLY A 34 -5.78 -3.98 -3.85
CA GLY A 34 -6.94 -4.35 -4.67
C GLY A 34 -6.66 -5.59 -5.51
N SER A 35 -7.74 -6.27 -5.94
CA SER A 35 -7.64 -7.43 -6.82
C SER A 35 -6.99 -7.09 -8.16
N ASN A 36 -6.60 -8.12 -8.90
CA ASN A 36 -6.12 -7.93 -10.27
C ASN A 36 -7.25 -7.34 -11.13
N GLY A 37 -6.90 -6.35 -11.94
CA GLY A 37 -7.88 -5.60 -12.73
C GLY A 37 -8.64 -4.49 -11.98
N ALA A 38 -8.41 -4.28 -10.67
CA ALA A 38 -9.07 -3.20 -9.92
C ALA A 38 -8.74 -1.78 -10.41
N GLY A 39 -7.63 -1.61 -11.17
CA GLY A 39 -7.19 -0.31 -11.71
C GLY A 39 -5.90 0.23 -11.09
N LYS A 40 -5.19 -0.52 -10.23
CA LYS A 40 -3.97 -0.08 -9.51
C LYS A 40 -2.90 0.47 -10.46
N SER A 41 -2.44 -0.34 -11.42
CA SER A 41 -1.42 0.08 -12.40
C SER A 41 -1.90 1.22 -13.30
N THR A 42 -3.20 1.27 -13.61
CA THR A 42 -3.81 2.38 -14.36
C THR A 42 -3.73 3.68 -13.57
N PHE A 43 -4.03 3.63 -12.28
CA PHE A 43 -3.91 4.78 -11.40
C PHE A 43 -2.46 5.25 -11.30
N LEU A 44 -1.49 4.34 -11.09
CA LEU A 44 -0.06 4.70 -11.03
C LEU A 44 0.43 5.33 -12.35
N ARG A 45 -0.01 4.85 -13.50
CA ARG A 45 0.33 5.45 -14.81
C ARG A 45 -0.28 6.83 -15.01
N LEU A 46 -1.47 7.06 -14.47
CA LEU A 46 -2.11 8.38 -14.51
C LEU A 46 -1.39 9.40 -13.63
N ILE A 47 -1.08 9.04 -12.36
CA ILE A 47 -0.34 9.93 -11.45
C ILE A 47 1.11 10.12 -11.87
N SER A 48 1.68 9.21 -12.68
CA SER A 48 2.98 9.40 -13.33
C SER A 48 2.90 10.28 -14.58
N GLY A 49 1.69 10.72 -14.98
CA GLY A 49 1.46 11.49 -16.18
C GLY A 49 1.76 10.72 -17.48
N ILE A 50 1.79 9.37 -17.44
CA ILE A 50 1.92 8.51 -18.63
C ILE A 50 0.62 8.55 -19.42
N TYR A 51 -0.51 8.45 -18.70
CA TYR A 51 -1.84 8.58 -19.30
C TYR A 51 -2.45 9.94 -18.99
N ARG A 52 -3.30 10.40 -19.91
CA ARG A 52 -4.19 11.52 -19.67
C ARG A 52 -5.53 10.98 -19.18
N PRO A 53 -6.10 11.48 -18.07
CA PRO A 53 -7.43 11.08 -17.65
C PRO A 53 -8.48 11.50 -18.71
N ALA A 54 -9.53 10.68 -18.86
CA ALA A 54 -10.66 11.02 -19.72
C ALA A 54 -11.50 12.15 -19.11
N GLU A 55 -11.66 12.13 -17.77
CA GLU A 55 -12.33 13.15 -16.98
C GLU A 55 -11.57 13.35 -15.65
N GLY A 56 -11.74 14.51 -15.03
CA GLY A 56 -11.06 14.87 -13.81
C GLY A 56 -9.63 15.33 -14.01
N GLU A 57 -8.91 15.51 -12.93
CA GLU A 57 -7.53 16.01 -12.94
C GLU A 57 -6.67 15.38 -11.86
N ILE A 58 -5.36 15.39 -12.10
CA ILE A 58 -4.35 14.97 -11.12
C ILE A 58 -3.32 16.08 -10.98
N THR A 59 -3.10 16.51 -9.74
CA THR A 59 -2.16 17.59 -9.42
C THR A 59 -1.16 17.18 -8.36
N PHE A 60 0.03 17.78 -8.43
CA PHE A 60 1.10 17.70 -7.45
C PHE A 60 1.36 19.11 -6.93
N ASP A 61 1.07 19.35 -5.65
CA ASP A 61 1.14 20.69 -5.05
C ASP A 61 0.37 21.75 -5.87
N GLY A 62 -0.79 21.37 -6.43
CA GLY A 62 -1.63 22.21 -7.28
C GLY A 62 -1.22 22.29 -8.75
N ALA A 63 -0.06 21.74 -9.15
CA ALA A 63 0.38 21.71 -10.55
C ALA A 63 -0.08 20.43 -11.26
N PRO A 64 -0.67 20.48 -12.47
CA PRO A 64 -1.08 19.29 -13.19
C PRO A 64 0.12 18.45 -13.62
N VAL A 65 -0.02 17.10 -13.57
CA VAL A 65 1.09 16.20 -13.92
C VAL A 65 1.18 15.92 -15.42
N TYR A 66 0.05 15.87 -16.13
CA TYR A 66 0.05 15.54 -17.55
C TYR A 66 0.68 16.66 -18.39
N ASN A 67 1.61 16.30 -19.29
CA ASN A 67 2.40 17.24 -20.09
C ASN A 67 3.18 18.30 -19.28
N ASN A 68 3.57 18.00 -18.06
CA ASN A 68 4.33 18.90 -17.20
C ASN A 68 5.70 18.27 -16.86
N PRO A 69 6.77 18.60 -17.62
CA PRO A 69 8.11 18.06 -17.37
C PRO A 69 8.67 18.40 -16.00
N ASP A 70 8.38 19.58 -15.46
CA ASP A 70 8.91 20.03 -14.16
C ASP A 70 8.36 19.20 -13.00
N VAL A 71 7.08 18.84 -13.06
CA VAL A 71 6.47 17.90 -12.10
C VAL A 71 7.06 16.50 -12.30
N LYS A 72 7.17 16.02 -13.54
CA LYS A 72 7.67 14.68 -13.86
C LYS A 72 9.12 14.45 -13.48
N GLN A 73 9.96 15.48 -13.45
CA GLN A 73 11.35 15.39 -12.96
C GLN A 73 11.45 14.88 -11.53
N ASN A 74 10.40 15.08 -10.74
CA ASN A 74 10.33 14.67 -9.33
C ASN A 74 9.64 13.31 -9.12
N ILE A 75 9.17 12.66 -10.19
CA ILE A 75 8.40 11.41 -10.14
C ILE A 75 9.21 10.27 -10.75
N VAL A 76 9.29 9.14 -10.05
CA VAL A 76 9.78 7.89 -10.63
C VAL A 76 8.74 6.80 -10.45
N TYR A 77 8.46 6.09 -11.51
CA TYR A 77 7.55 4.95 -11.55
C TYR A 77 8.30 3.68 -11.91
N VAL A 78 8.21 2.67 -11.06
CA VAL A 78 8.75 1.32 -11.27
C VAL A 78 7.57 0.41 -11.56
N PRO A 79 7.38 0.00 -12.83
CA PRO A 79 6.26 -0.86 -13.22
C PRO A 79 6.46 -2.31 -12.78
N ASP A 80 5.38 -3.08 -12.76
CA ASP A 80 5.45 -4.53 -12.53
C ASP A 80 6.24 -5.24 -13.64
N GLU A 81 5.93 -4.97 -14.91
CA GLU A 81 6.72 -5.45 -16.04
C GLU A 81 7.93 -4.54 -16.28
N LEU A 82 9.10 -5.02 -15.89
CA LEU A 82 10.34 -4.28 -16.03
C LEU A 82 10.93 -4.42 -17.43
N TYR A 83 11.32 -3.28 -18.02
CA TYR A 83 12.04 -3.22 -19.27
C TYR A 83 13.43 -2.60 -19.09
N PHE A 84 14.46 -3.26 -19.59
CA PHE A 84 15.81 -2.74 -19.69
C PHE A 84 16.26 -2.77 -21.15
N LEU A 85 17.09 -1.80 -21.52
CA LEU A 85 17.65 -1.78 -22.88
C LEU A 85 18.34 -3.08 -23.23
N PRO A 86 18.27 -3.56 -24.47
CA PRO A 86 19.00 -4.75 -24.91
C PRO A 86 20.49 -4.66 -24.60
N GLN A 87 21.07 -5.75 -24.08
CA GLN A 87 22.48 -5.84 -23.73
C GLN A 87 22.99 -4.75 -22.77
N SER A 88 22.08 -4.13 -21.97
CA SER A 88 22.48 -3.14 -21.00
C SER A 88 22.95 -3.79 -19.69
N ASN A 89 23.79 -3.05 -18.99
CA ASN A 89 24.16 -3.28 -17.61
C ASN A 89 23.68 -2.11 -16.74
N MET A 90 23.86 -2.19 -15.42
CA MET A 90 23.38 -1.13 -14.52
C MET A 90 24.09 0.20 -14.76
N ASN A 91 25.38 0.21 -15.13
CA ASN A 91 26.10 1.44 -15.43
C ASN A 91 25.48 2.18 -16.62
N ARG A 92 25.20 1.43 -17.72
CA ARG A 92 24.55 2.00 -18.91
C ARG A 92 23.12 2.51 -18.61
N MET A 93 22.37 1.78 -17.80
CA MET A 93 21.05 2.25 -17.35
C MET A 93 21.17 3.49 -16.46
N ALA A 94 22.16 3.56 -15.56
CA ALA A 94 22.42 4.75 -14.75
C ALA A 94 22.78 5.98 -15.58
N GLU A 95 23.52 5.82 -16.69
CA GLU A 95 23.79 6.90 -17.65
C GLU A 95 22.51 7.44 -18.27
N LEU A 96 21.59 6.54 -18.67
CA LEU A 96 20.29 6.94 -19.21
C LEU A 96 19.46 7.71 -18.15
N TYR A 97 19.38 7.18 -16.93
CA TYR A 97 18.63 7.83 -15.85
C TYR A 97 19.23 9.21 -15.50
N ARG A 98 20.56 9.35 -15.52
CA ARG A 98 21.26 10.64 -15.29
C ARG A 98 20.95 11.65 -16.39
N ALA A 99 20.79 11.21 -17.62
CA ALA A 99 20.41 12.10 -18.72
C ALA A 99 18.96 12.61 -18.61
N ILE A 100 18.09 11.84 -17.94
CA ILE A 100 16.67 12.16 -17.77
C ILE A 100 16.41 12.92 -16.46
N TYR A 101 16.97 12.45 -15.34
CA TYR A 101 16.71 12.96 -13.99
C TYR A 101 17.88 13.83 -13.50
N GLN A 102 17.62 15.13 -13.31
CA GLN A 102 18.64 16.11 -12.94
C GLN A 102 19.28 15.83 -11.57
N ASN A 103 18.52 15.23 -10.64
CA ASN A 103 18.96 14.95 -9.28
C ASN A 103 19.61 13.56 -9.12
N PHE A 104 19.94 12.85 -10.21
CA PHE A 104 20.54 11.51 -10.11
C PHE A 104 21.85 11.53 -9.32
N SER A 105 21.93 10.73 -8.25
CA SER A 105 23.11 10.62 -7.38
C SER A 105 23.96 9.40 -7.74
N ASN A 106 25.17 9.64 -8.24
CA ASN A 106 26.14 8.58 -8.52
C ASN A 106 26.64 7.89 -7.24
N GLU A 107 26.78 8.65 -6.16
CA GLU A 107 27.20 8.10 -4.88
C GLU A 107 26.14 7.13 -4.35
N ARG A 108 24.87 7.56 -4.37
CA ARG A 108 23.76 6.70 -3.95
C ARG A 108 23.63 5.47 -4.83
N PHE A 109 23.76 5.60 -6.14
CA PHE A 109 23.78 4.47 -7.07
C PHE A 109 24.85 3.45 -6.70
N LYS A 110 26.09 3.90 -6.45
CA LYS A 110 27.20 3.03 -6.04
C LYS A 110 26.92 2.35 -4.70
N ASN A 111 26.45 3.09 -3.71
CA ASN A 111 26.17 2.57 -2.39
C ASN A 111 25.03 1.53 -2.41
N LEU A 112 23.92 1.84 -3.08
CA LEU A 112 22.80 0.92 -3.21
C LEU A 112 23.17 -0.33 -4.01
N THR A 113 23.92 -0.20 -5.12
CA THR A 113 24.40 -1.33 -5.91
C THR A 113 25.23 -2.29 -5.07
N ALA A 114 26.14 -1.77 -4.23
CA ALA A 114 26.91 -2.57 -3.29
C ALA A 114 26.04 -3.22 -2.21
N THR A 115 25.11 -2.47 -1.62
CA THR A 115 24.19 -2.96 -0.58
C THR A 115 23.32 -4.11 -1.08
N PHE A 116 22.83 -4.03 -2.33
CA PHE A 116 22.05 -5.09 -2.96
C PHE A 116 22.90 -6.23 -3.54
N GLY A 117 24.23 -6.14 -3.47
CA GLY A 117 25.14 -7.17 -3.97
C GLY A 117 25.07 -7.37 -5.49
N LEU A 118 24.70 -6.35 -6.26
CA LEU A 118 24.56 -6.41 -7.70
C LEU A 118 25.90 -6.07 -8.39
N ASP A 119 26.27 -6.83 -9.43
CA ASP A 119 27.37 -6.47 -10.31
C ASP A 119 26.91 -5.42 -11.34
N PRO A 120 27.41 -4.15 -11.27
CA PRO A 120 26.93 -3.09 -12.15
C PRO A 120 27.40 -3.27 -13.61
N THR A 121 28.32 -4.19 -13.89
CA THR A 121 28.86 -4.47 -15.23
C THR A 121 28.17 -5.65 -15.91
N ALA A 122 27.50 -6.51 -15.14
CA ALA A 122 26.81 -7.69 -15.67
C ALA A 122 25.57 -7.29 -16.49
N ASN A 123 25.26 -8.08 -17.51
CA ASN A 123 24.09 -7.85 -18.36
C ASN A 123 22.78 -8.05 -17.55
N ILE A 124 22.00 -6.98 -17.34
CA ILE A 124 20.75 -7.03 -16.57
C ILE A 124 19.74 -8.04 -17.14
N ASN A 125 19.74 -8.25 -18.46
CA ASN A 125 18.79 -9.17 -19.08
C ASN A 125 19.02 -10.64 -18.66
N THR A 126 20.23 -10.97 -18.14
CA THR A 126 20.55 -12.29 -17.58
C THR A 126 20.21 -12.42 -16.10
N PHE A 127 19.83 -11.33 -15.43
CA PHE A 127 19.43 -11.34 -14.03
C PHE A 127 18.16 -12.15 -13.81
N SER A 128 18.01 -12.77 -12.63
CA SER A 128 16.75 -13.37 -12.20
C SER A 128 15.65 -12.30 -12.09
N LYS A 129 14.38 -12.70 -12.01
CA LYS A 129 13.26 -11.78 -11.80
C LYS A 129 13.50 -10.88 -10.57
N GLY A 130 13.94 -11.46 -9.45
CA GLY A 130 14.24 -10.71 -8.22
C GLY A 130 15.41 -9.74 -8.40
N MET A 131 16.52 -10.15 -9.03
CA MET A 131 17.66 -9.26 -9.30
C MET A 131 17.28 -8.11 -10.24
N LYS A 132 16.42 -8.34 -11.24
CA LYS A 132 15.89 -7.27 -12.09
C LYS A 132 15.08 -6.26 -11.30
N ARG A 133 14.26 -6.73 -10.35
CA ARG A 133 13.47 -5.89 -9.45
C ARG A 133 14.38 -5.04 -8.55
N GLN A 134 15.44 -5.65 -8.00
CA GLN A 134 16.46 -4.94 -7.22
C GLN A 134 17.16 -3.86 -8.07
N ALA A 135 17.57 -4.21 -9.30
CA ALA A 135 18.23 -3.28 -10.22
C ALA A 135 17.33 -2.07 -10.54
N ALA A 136 16.04 -2.30 -10.83
CA ALA A 136 15.06 -1.23 -11.06
C ALA A 136 14.89 -0.33 -9.83
N THR A 137 14.81 -0.94 -8.64
CA THR A 137 14.71 -0.21 -7.36
C THR A 137 15.95 0.66 -7.10
N VAL A 138 17.16 0.11 -7.29
CA VAL A 138 18.41 0.87 -7.16
C VAL A 138 18.45 2.06 -8.10
N LEU A 139 18.12 1.86 -9.37
CA LEU A 139 18.08 2.93 -10.38
C LEU A 139 17.06 4.01 -10.00
N ALA A 140 15.85 3.61 -9.61
CA ALA A 140 14.79 4.52 -9.21
C ALA A 140 15.18 5.38 -7.99
N LEU A 141 15.66 4.76 -6.92
CA LEU A 141 16.09 5.46 -5.71
C LEU A 141 17.30 6.38 -5.94
N SER A 142 18.15 6.04 -6.91
CA SER A 142 19.33 6.85 -7.26
C SER A 142 18.97 8.18 -7.95
N THR A 143 17.75 8.30 -8.50
CA THR A 143 17.27 9.57 -9.07
C THR A 143 16.90 10.60 -8.01
N MET A 144 16.89 10.22 -6.73
CA MET A 144 16.54 11.10 -5.60
C MET A 144 15.14 11.73 -5.75
N PRO A 145 14.09 10.95 -6.07
CA PRO A 145 12.79 11.51 -6.40
C PRO A 145 12.09 12.09 -5.17
N LYS A 146 11.17 13.04 -5.38
CA LYS A 146 10.20 13.48 -4.36
C LYS A 146 9.03 12.49 -4.26
N TYR A 147 8.64 11.89 -5.40
CA TYR A 147 7.53 10.96 -5.52
C TYR A 147 7.99 9.66 -6.16
N LEU A 148 7.82 8.55 -5.46
CA LEU A 148 8.28 7.22 -5.87
C LEU A 148 7.08 6.26 -5.92
N PHE A 149 6.83 5.66 -7.09
CA PHE A 149 5.71 4.76 -7.29
C PHE A 149 6.19 3.37 -7.66
N PHE A 150 5.71 2.39 -6.93
CA PHE A 150 6.05 0.99 -7.11
C PHE A 150 4.80 0.16 -7.44
N ASP A 151 4.81 -0.49 -8.58
CA ASP A 151 3.74 -1.41 -8.99
C ASP A 151 4.16 -2.85 -8.71
N GLU A 152 3.46 -3.51 -7.74
CA GLU A 152 3.72 -4.89 -7.31
C GLU A 152 5.21 -5.17 -6.99
N THR A 153 5.88 -4.23 -6.32
CA THR A 153 7.36 -4.21 -6.18
C THR A 153 7.91 -5.38 -5.39
N PHE A 154 7.16 -5.91 -4.43
CA PHE A 154 7.64 -6.99 -3.57
C PHE A 154 7.50 -8.38 -4.22
N ASP A 155 6.76 -8.49 -5.33
CA ASP A 155 6.58 -9.75 -6.01
C ASP A 155 7.91 -10.29 -6.59
N GLY A 156 8.19 -11.56 -6.33
CA GLY A 156 9.41 -12.24 -6.78
C GLY A 156 10.68 -11.90 -6.00
N LEU A 157 10.61 -11.10 -4.92
CA LEU A 157 11.71 -10.90 -3.98
C LEU A 157 11.65 -11.96 -2.87
N ASP A 158 12.81 -12.49 -2.50
CA ASP A 158 12.92 -13.28 -1.27
C ASP A 158 12.72 -12.41 -0.01
N PRO A 159 12.43 -13.00 1.16
CA PRO A 159 12.13 -12.24 2.37
C PRO A 159 13.23 -11.28 2.81
N VAL A 160 14.51 -11.64 2.60
CA VAL A 160 15.66 -10.79 3.00
C VAL A 160 15.74 -9.56 2.13
N MET A 161 15.65 -9.75 0.80
CA MET A 161 15.67 -8.64 -0.16
C MET A 161 14.43 -7.76 -0.04
N ARG A 162 13.27 -8.34 0.22
CA ARG A 162 12.03 -7.59 0.50
C ARG A 162 12.22 -6.64 1.69
N ASN A 163 12.77 -7.15 2.80
CA ASN A 163 13.03 -6.32 3.98
C ASN A 163 14.06 -5.22 3.69
N LEU A 164 15.10 -5.53 2.91
CA LEU A 164 16.09 -4.52 2.52
C LEU A 164 15.44 -3.39 1.69
N VAL A 165 14.60 -3.72 0.71
CA VAL A 165 13.86 -2.71 -0.09
C VAL A 165 12.97 -1.86 0.82
N LYS A 166 12.21 -2.48 1.74
CA LYS A 166 11.38 -1.76 2.72
C LYS A 166 12.20 -0.77 3.56
N GLN A 167 13.35 -1.20 4.09
CA GLN A 167 14.22 -0.35 4.89
C GLN A 167 14.75 0.85 4.10
N VAL A 168 15.17 0.65 2.85
CA VAL A 168 15.68 1.74 2.02
C VAL A 168 14.57 2.75 1.67
N ILE A 169 13.37 2.28 1.35
CA ILE A 169 12.20 3.14 1.14
C ILE A 169 11.86 3.92 2.41
N TYR A 170 11.81 3.25 3.56
CA TYR A 170 11.52 3.87 4.85
C TYR A 170 12.52 4.98 5.20
N ASN A 171 13.81 4.73 4.99
CA ASN A 171 14.85 5.76 5.20
C ASN A 171 14.65 6.97 4.30
N ASP A 172 14.29 6.77 3.03
CA ASP A 172 14.00 7.88 2.10
C ASP A 172 12.79 8.72 2.55
N VAL A 173 11.76 8.06 3.08
CA VAL A 173 10.60 8.77 3.62
C VAL A 173 10.98 9.58 4.86
N LEU A 174 11.73 8.99 5.79
CA LEU A 174 12.15 9.67 7.03
C LEU A 174 13.09 10.84 6.77
N GLU A 175 14.16 10.61 6.00
CA GLU A 175 15.26 11.56 5.85
C GLU A 175 14.96 12.63 4.80
N ARG A 176 14.28 12.25 3.72
CA ARG A 176 14.07 13.08 2.54
C ARG A 176 12.63 13.53 2.33
N LYS A 177 11.71 13.03 3.15
CA LYS A 177 10.26 13.25 2.97
C LYS A 177 9.75 12.82 1.59
N THR A 178 10.35 11.74 1.04
CA THR A 178 9.87 11.14 -0.20
C THR A 178 8.47 10.58 0.03
N THR A 179 7.53 10.90 -0.85
CA THR A 179 6.20 10.28 -0.84
C THR A 179 6.26 9.02 -1.69
N THR A 180 5.98 7.88 -1.08
CA THR A 180 6.04 6.59 -1.79
C THR A 180 4.66 5.97 -1.90
N ILE A 181 4.28 5.52 -3.10
CA ILE A 181 3.06 4.74 -3.32
C ILE A 181 3.45 3.32 -3.71
N ILE A 182 2.90 2.34 -3.02
CA ILE A 182 3.17 0.92 -3.28
C ILE A 182 1.85 0.23 -3.55
N THR A 183 1.74 -0.42 -4.71
CA THR A 183 0.59 -1.29 -4.99
C THR A 183 0.91 -2.73 -4.63
N SER A 184 -0.08 -3.44 -4.12
CA SER A 184 -0.03 -4.90 -3.91
C SER A 184 -1.44 -5.49 -3.97
N HIS A 185 -1.51 -6.78 -4.27
CA HIS A 185 -2.72 -7.57 -4.08
C HIS A 185 -2.75 -8.25 -2.70
N SER A 186 -1.70 -8.10 -1.88
CA SER A 186 -1.56 -8.68 -0.53
C SER A 186 -1.51 -7.59 0.54
N LEU A 187 -2.48 -7.61 1.45
CA LEU A 187 -2.50 -6.71 2.62
C LEU A 187 -1.31 -6.91 3.54
N ARG A 188 -0.85 -8.17 3.70
CA ARG A 188 0.31 -8.50 4.54
C ARG A 188 1.59 -7.82 4.10
N GLU A 189 1.77 -7.62 2.79
CA GLU A 189 2.96 -6.95 2.26
C GLU A 189 3.01 -5.47 2.64
N LEU A 190 1.83 -4.84 2.74
CA LEU A 190 1.68 -3.41 3.04
C LEU A 190 1.59 -3.11 4.54
N GLU A 191 1.14 -4.08 5.35
CA GLU A 191 0.84 -3.90 6.78
C GLU A 191 2.00 -3.32 7.60
N ASP A 192 3.23 -3.79 7.34
CA ASP A 192 4.43 -3.38 8.07
C ASP A 192 5.25 -2.31 7.34
N THR A 193 4.68 -1.74 6.26
CA THR A 193 5.43 -0.83 5.41
C THR A 193 4.75 0.52 5.26
N CYS A 194 3.41 0.54 5.18
CA CYS A 194 2.65 1.73 4.83
C CYS A 194 2.15 2.49 6.07
N ASP A 195 2.03 3.80 5.94
CA ASP A 195 1.40 4.68 6.92
C ASP A 195 -0.12 4.72 6.71
N GLN A 196 -0.53 4.81 5.45
CA GLN A 196 -1.93 4.81 5.01
C GLN A 196 -2.19 3.72 4.00
N LEU A 197 -3.41 3.20 3.98
CA LEU A 197 -3.88 2.18 3.07
C LEU A 197 -5.18 2.60 2.40
N ALA A 198 -5.25 2.42 1.08
CA ALA A 198 -6.51 2.52 0.33
C ALA A 198 -6.83 1.22 -0.39
N LEU A 199 -8.12 0.86 -0.40
CA LEU A 199 -8.64 -0.23 -1.22
C LEU A 199 -9.22 0.32 -2.52
N LEU A 200 -8.66 -0.14 -3.62
CA LEU A 200 -9.18 0.08 -4.95
C LEU A 200 -10.03 -1.12 -5.39
N HIS A 201 -11.30 -0.89 -5.70
CA HIS A 201 -12.22 -1.90 -6.21
C HIS A 201 -13.03 -1.33 -7.37
N LYS A 202 -13.08 -2.07 -8.51
CA LYS A 202 -13.82 -1.67 -9.72
C LYS A 202 -13.58 -0.22 -10.16
N GLY A 203 -12.32 0.23 -10.08
CA GLY A 203 -11.90 1.55 -10.52
C GLY A 203 -12.19 2.70 -9.57
N GLY A 204 -12.69 2.45 -8.36
CA GLY A 204 -12.92 3.44 -7.31
C GLY A 204 -12.23 3.08 -6.00
N ILE A 205 -11.84 4.08 -5.19
CA ILE A 205 -11.42 3.86 -3.82
C ILE A 205 -12.67 3.69 -2.98
N VAL A 206 -12.80 2.50 -2.36
CA VAL A 206 -13.96 2.14 -1.52
C VAL A 206 -13.66 2.28 -0.04
N PHE A 207 -12.38 2.32 0.31
CA PHE A 207 -11.92 2.45 1.68
C PHE A 207 -10.54 3.10 1.71
N GLU A 208 -10.31 3.99 2.67
CA GLU A 208 -9.02 4.64 2.91
C GLU A 208 -8.87 4.92 4.40
N SER A 209 -7.74 4.54 4.98
CA SER A 209 -7.46 4.79 6.40
C SER A 209 -5.97 4.76 6.71
N ASP A 210 -5.61 5.39 7.82
CA ASP A 210 -4.34 5.21 8.49
C ASP A 210 -4.25 3.80 9.09
N ILE A 211 -3.11 3.12 8.91
CA ILE A 211 -2.92 1.72 9.37
C ILE A 211 -2.97 1.60 10.89
N GLN A 212 -2.47 2.59 11.63
CA GLN A 212 -2.49 2.56 13.09
C GLN A 212 -3.95 2.65 13.59
N ASN A 213 -4.75 3.53 13.00
CA ASN A 213 -6.16 3.63 13.32
C ASN A 213 -6.91 2.33 13.02
N LEU A 214 -6.60 1.68 11.88
CA LEU A 214 -7.17 0.37 11.55
C LEU A 214 -6.84 -0.70 12.60
N LYS A 215 -5.57 -0.80 13.00
CA LYS A 215 -5.11 -1.80 13.97
C LYS A 215 -5.68 -1.58 15.38
N THR A 216 -6.10 -0.38 15.71
CA THR A 216 -6.61 -0.04 17.05
C THR A 216 -8.12 0.05 17.15
N SER A 217 -8.82 0.22 16.03
CA SER A 217 -10.28 0.41 15.99
C SER A 217 -11.08 -0.86 16.20
N LEU A 218 -10.52 -2.02 15.87
CA LEU A 218 -11.17 -3.34 15.99
C LEU A 218 -10.28 -4.32 16.72
N PHE A 219 -10.87 -5.13 17.58
CA PHE A 219 -10.17 -6.20 18.28
C PHE A 219 -11.10 -7.37 18.62
N LYS A 220 -10.50 -8.53 18.81
CA LYS A 220 -11.20 -9.76 19.17
C LYS A 220 -11.26 -9.90 20.68
N VAL A 221 -12.42 -10.19 21.20
CA VAL A 221 -12.65 -10.50 22.61
C VAL A 221 -13.03 -11.97 22.74
N GLN A 222 -12.38 -12.67 23.67
CA GLN A 222 -12.82 -13.96 24.18
C GLN A 222 -13.24 -13.82 25.61
N ILE A 223 -14.47 -14.18 25.95
CA ILE A 223 -15.03 -13.97 27.28
C ILE A 223 -15.84 -15.19 27.73
N ALA A 224 -15.79 -15.50 29.02
CA ALA A 224 -16.62 -16.51 29.64
C ALA A 224 -17.13 -16.06 30.99
N PHE A 225 -18.33 -16.50 31.36
CA PHE A 225 -18.97 -16.23 32.65
C PHE A 225 -19.35 -17.54 33.34
N SER A 226 -19.54 -17.45 34.67
CA SER A 226 -20.07 -18.58 35.48
C SER A 226 -21.56 -18.84 35.25
N GLN A 227 -22.29 -17.83 34.81
CA GLN A 227 -23.72 -17.91 34.51
C GLN A 227 -23.96 -17.92 32.99
N PRO A 228 -25.09 -18.52 32.53
CA PRO A 228 -25.45 -18.44 31.12
C PRO A 228 -25.60 -16.97 30.67
N PHE A 229 -25.15 -16.68 29.47
CA PHE A 229 -25.23 -15.37 28.82
C PHE A 229 -25.47 -15.54 27.32
N SER A 230 -25.81 -14.47 26.64
CA SER A 230 -26.08 -14.45 25.21
C SER A 230 -25.52 -13.17 24.56
N ARG A 231 -25.73 -13.01 23.26
CA ARG A 231 -25.32 -11.81 22.52
C ARG A 231 -25.93 -10.54 23.12
N GLU A 232 -27.16 -10.58 23.62
CA GLU A 232 -27.87 -9.45 24.20
C GLU A 232 -27.15 -8.89 25.43
N THR A 233 -26.36 -9.70 26.14
CA THR A 233 -25.52 -9.26 27.26
C THR A 233 -24.52 -8.18 26.84
N PHE A 234 -24.20 -8.09 25.56
CA PHE A 234 -23.22 -7.15 24.99
C PHE A 234 -23.87 -6.11 24.07
N SER A 235 -25.16 -5.86 24.18
CA SER A 235 -25.91 -4.90 23.34
C SER A 235 -25.44 -3.45 23.45
N ASP A 236 -24.68 -3.14 24.47
CA ASP A 236 -24.06 -1.82 24.70
C ASP A 236 -22.69 -1.65 24.00
N PHE A 237 -22.25 -2.64 23.23
CA PHE A 237 -21.04 -2.61 22.41
C PHE A 237 -21.40 -2.74 20.92
N GLU A 238 -20.59 -2.10 20.07
CA GLU A 238 -20.70 -2.27 18.61
C GLU A 238 -20.05 -3.57 18.19
N LEU A 239 -20.84 -4.65 18.14
CA LEU A 239 -20.36 -5.97 17.75
C LEU A 239 -20.50 -6.19 16.24
N LEU A 240 -19.37 -6.41 15.55
CA LEU A 240 -19.34 -6.76 14.12
C LEU A 240 -19.54 -8.27 13.89
N SER A 241 -19.05 -9.10 14.83
CA SER A 241 -19.19 -10.55 14.77
C SER A 241 -19.44 -11.09 16.18
N TYR A 242 -20.19 -12.18 16.32
CA TYR A 242 -20.38 -12.88 17.59
C TYR A 242 -20.58 -14.37 17.33
N THR A 243 -19.78 -15.17 18.03
CA THR A 243 -19.93 -16.63 18.07
C THR A 243 -19.83 -17.09 19.51
N GLN A 244 -20.60 -18.10 19.90
CA GLN A 244 -20.54 -18.70 21.23
C GLN A 244 -20.43 -20.22 21.12
N MET A 245 -19.44 -20.76 21.83
CA MET A 245 -19.22 -22.21 21.94
C MET A 245 -19.23 -22.60 23.43
N GLY A 246 -20.34 -23.16 23.89
CA GLY A 246 -20.54 -23.48 25.30
C GLY A 246 -20.56 -22.23 26.16
N SER A 247 -19.65 -22.16 27.15
CA SER A 247 -19.50 -21.04 28.09
C SER A 247 -18.55 -19.94 27.60
N VAL A 248 -17.96 -20.05 26.40
CA VAL A 248 -17.03 -19.07 25.85
C VAL A 248 -17.67 -18.38 24.66
N ALA A 249 -17.75 -17.05 24.69
CA ALA A 249 -18.08 -16.24 23.53
C ALA A 249 -16.81 -15.62 22.93
N THR A 250 -16.79 -15.55 21.63
CA THR A 250 -15.78 -14.81 20.85
C THR A 250 -16.48 -13.81 19.96
N PHE A 251 -16.08 -12.56 20.03
CA PHE A 251 -16.69 -11.50 19.21
C PHE A 251 -15.65 -10.45 18.80
N ILE A 252 -15.98 -9.76 17.72
CA ILE A 252 -15.22 -8.60 17.23
C ILE A 252 -16.00 -7.36 17.65
N VAL A 253 -15.30 -6.43 18.28
CA VAL A 253 -15.88 -5.18 18.78
C VAL A 253 -15.13 -3.99 18.20
N ARG A 254 -15.89 -2.95 17.85
CA ARG A 254 -15.37 -1.64 17.48
C ARG A 254 -15.36 -0.72 18.70
N GLY A 255 -14.27 0.02 18.90
CA GLY A 255 -14.18 1.02 19.95
C GLY A 255 -12.78 1.19 20.53
N ASP A 256 -12.69 2.03 21.55
CA ASP A 256 -11.45 2.18 22.33
C ASP A 256 -11.19 0.91 23.14
N ARG A 257 -9.99 0.34 22.98
CA ARG A 257 -9.61 -0.94 23.58
C ARG A 257 -9.64 -0.89 25.12
N ASP A 258 -9.16 0.19 25.70
CA ASP A 258 -9.03 0.31 27.15
C ASP A 258 -10.41 0.54 27.80
N GLU A 259 -11.26 1.36 27.18
CA GLU A 259 -12.65 1.59 27.62
C GLU A 259 -13.46 0.29 27.56
N VAL A 260 -13.46 -0.41 26.42
CA VAL A 260 -14.19 -1.67 26.27
C VAL A 260 -13.69 -2.73 27.26
N THR A 261 -12.35 -2.85 27.41
CA THR A 261 -11.76 -3.77 28.37
C THR A 261 -12.20 -3.48 29.80
N ALA A 262 -12.19 -2.22 30.21
CA ALA A 262 -12.63 -1.81 31.55
C ALA A 262 -14.09 -2.15 31.81
N ARG A 263 -14.98 -1.88 30.84
CA ARG A 263 -16.42 -2.19 30.92
C ARG A 263 -16.67 -3.70 30.99
N LEU A 264 -15.92 -4.51 30.21
CA LEU A 264 -16.04 -5.98 30.25
C LEU A 264 -15.52 -6.57 31.57
N ARG A 265 -14.40 -6.06 32.11
CA ARG A 265 -13.89 -6.45 33.44
C ARG A 265 -14.88 -6.14 34.55
N GLY A 266 -15.59 -5.03 34.47
CA GLY A 266 -16.63 -4.65 35.45
C GLY A 266 -17.77 -5.66 35.55
N ARG A 267 -17.94 -6.58 34.58
CA ARG A 267 -18.94 -7.64 34.59
C ARG A 267 -18.44 -8.93 35.26
N SER A 268 -17.25 -8.93 35.85
CA SER A 268 -16.65 -10.05 36.56
C SER A 268 -16.60 -11.36 35.76
N PRO A 269 -16.01 -11.37 34.55
CA PRO A 269 -15.90 -12.59 33.75
C PRO A 269 -14.92 -13.58 34.40
N LEU A 270 -15.11 -14.88 34.15
CA LEU A 270 -14.17 -15.95 34.48
C LEU A 270 -12.94 -15.93 33.59
N LEU A 271 -13.12 -15.59 32.32
CA LEU A 271 -12.09 -15.44 31.29
C LEU A 271 -12.37 -14.15 30.53
N LEU A 272 -11.32 -13.36 30.33
CA LEU A 272 -11.33 -12.21 29.42
C LEU A 272 -9.99 -12.08 28.75
N ASP A 273 -9.94 -12.42 27.47
CA ASP A 273 -8.78 -12.21 26.60
C ASP A 273 -9.09 -11.20 25.52
N ILE A 274 -8.20 -10.23 25.33
CA ILE A 274 -8.28 -9.22 24.28
C ILE A 274 -7.15 -9.50 23.30
N LEU A 275 -7.53 -9.95 22.11
CA LEU A 275 -6.61 -10.37 21.06
C LEU A 275 -6.57 -9.32 19.94
N PRO A 276 -5.38 -8.95 19.44
CA PRO A 276 -5.30 -8.10 18.26
C PRO A 276 -5.83 -8.86 17.04
N LEU A 277 -6.38 -8.12 16.09
CA LEU A 277 -6.65 -8.60 14.75
C LEU A 277 -5.46 -8.29 13.85
N ASN A 278 -5.19 -9.17 12.88
CA ASN A 278 -4.31 -8.81 11.78
C ASN A 278 -5.04 -7.89 10.79
N LEU A 279 -4.29 -7.21 9.93
CA LEU A 279 -4.88 -6.24 9.01
C LEU A 279 -5.88 -6.88 8.02
N GLU A 280 -5.67 -8.13 7.62
CA GLU A 280 -6.60 -8.86 6.77
C GLU A 280 -7.96 -9.09 7.46
N GLU A 281 -7.93 -9.47 8.76
CA GLU A 281 -9.15 -9.64 9.55
C GLU A 281 -9.88 -8.30 9.72
N VAL A 282 -9.17 -7.24 10.10
CA VAL A 282 -9.74 -5.88 10.23
C VAL A 282 -10.40 -5.47 8.92
N PHE A 283 -9.70 -5.67 7.83
CA PHE A 283 -10.15 -5.29 6.50
C PHE A 283 -11.44 -6.03 6.09
N ILE A 284 -11.55 -7.33 6.37
CA ILE A 284 -12.76 -8.11 6.12
C ILE A 284 -13.96 -7.51 6.84
N TYR A 285 -13.83 -7.22 8.14
CA TYR A 285 -14.92 -6.66 8.92
C TYR A 285 -15.31 -5.24 8.49
N GLU A 286 -14.33 -4.39 8.14
CA GLU A 286 -14.61 -3.06 7.60
C GLU A 286 -15.37 -3.13 6.28
N MET A 287 -14.99 -4.06 5.41
CA MET A 287 -15.65 -4.23 4.11
C MET A 287 -17.06 -4.81 4.24
N GLU A 288 -17.26 -5.79 5.15
CA GLU A 288 -18.60 -6.31 5.46
C GLU A 288 -19.50 -5.21 6.03
N ALA A 289 -18.97 -4.33 6.88
CA ALA A 289 -19.71 -3.18 7.41
C ALA A 289 -20.13 -2.18 6.32
N LEU A 290 -19.33 -2.07 5.24
CA LEU A 290 -19.66 -1.25 4.05
C LEU A 290 -20.59 -1.98 3.06
N GLY A 291 -21.00 -3.22 3.35
CA GLY A 291 -21.92 -4.01 2.52
C GLY A 291 -21.25 -4.78 1.37
N TYR A 292 -19.92 -4.93 1.38
CA TYR A 292 -19.18 -5.73 0.41
C TYR A 292 -19.00 -7.15 0.93
N ALA A 293 -19.32 -8.17 0.11
CA ALA A 293 -18.99 -9.55 0.45
C ALA A 293 -17.49 -9.81 0.16
N PHE A 294 -16.80 -10.50 1.07
CA PHE A 294 -15.37 -10.83 0.95
C PHE A 294 -15.01 -11.49 -0.40
N LYS A 295 -15.91 -12.36 -0.93
CA LYS A 295 -15.72 -13.02 -2.23
C LYS A 295 -15.64 -12.05 -3.42
N ASP A 296 -16.20 -10.86 -3.29
CA ASP A 296 -16.29 -9.89 -4.39
C ASP A 296 -15.05 -8.97 -4.48
N ILE A 297 -14.17 -9.01 -3.47
CA ILE A 297 -13.10 -8.01 -3.30
C ILE A 297 -11.71 -8.58 -3.59
N LEU A 298 -11.44 -9.83 -3.24
CA LEU A 298 -10.11 -10.46 -3.34
C LEU A 298 -10.02 -11.57 -4.41
N MET A 299 -11.09 -11.89 -5.11
CA MET A 299 -11.11 -12.73 -6.31
C MET A 299 -11.16 -11.83 -7.54
#